data_3224f0f67f0d349711e44227ecb96185
#
_entry.id   3224f0f67f0d349711e44227ecb96185
#
_cell.length_a   1.000
_cell.length_b   1.000
_cell.length_c   1.000
_cell.angle_alpha   90.00
_cell.angle_beta   90.00
_cell.angle_gamma   90.00
#
_symmetry.space_group_name_H-M   'P 1'
#
loop_
_entity.id
_entity.type
_entity.pdbx_description
1 polymer ?
#
loop_
_entity_poly.entity_id
_entity_poly.type
_entity_poly.pdbx_seq_one_letter_code
_entity_poly.pdbx_strand_id
1 'polypeptide(L)'
;SLSKDEQALLTYINAHFDRVIVLLNIANAVELGWLNEYEHIQGALWVGYPGQQGMISIPRAVNGTVNPSGRLVDTYAYSAESSAAFENFGYGRVENGYNSVGAKNTYVVYGEGIYVGYRYYETRYEDTVLGQGNADSRKGASDNKAWNYGKEVLYPFGYGLSYTTFEYSNFKLTEEENQFAVSVDVTNTGAVAGKEVVQIYFQSPYTDYDKQYLVEKASVELCGFGKTRLLLPGETETVALTVPKEELRAYDRINARTYIVDAGTYYFTVADNAHDAVNNILAAKGCTIEDGMDDAGNAAMTASYVQQELDTTTCAVDSATGTAISNQFDYS
;
A
#
# COMPACT_ATOMS: atom_id res chain seq x y z
N SER A 1 -1.68 20.60 -6.24
CA SER A 1 -0.82 21.24 -7.26
C SER A 1 0.00 22.38 -6.66
N LEU A 2 1.18 22.66 -7.22
CA LEU A 2 2.04 23.78 -6.84
C LEU A 2 1.36 25.12 -7.12
N SER A 3 1.56 26.10 -6.22
CA SER A 3 1.19 27.48 -6.48
C SER A 3 2.05 28.09 -7.60
N LYS A 4 1.60 29.19 -8.18
CA LYS A 4 2.37 29.91 -9.21
C LYS A 4 3.74 30.38 -8.71
N ASP A 5 3.84 30.78 -7.44
CA ASP A 5 5.09 31.23 -6.84
C ASP A 5 6.08 30.08 -6.63
N GLU A 6 5.59 28.91 -6.21
CA GLU A 6 6.40 27.68 -6.09
C GLU A 6 6.90 27.22 -7.46
N GLN A 7 6.06 27.25 -8.50
CA GLN A 7 6.46 26.92 -9.86
C GLN A 7 7.54 27.89 -10.37
N ALA A 8 7.37 29.19 -10.15
CA ALA A 8 8.36 30.20 -10.53
C ALA A 8 9.70 30.02 -9.80
N LEU A 9 9.65 29.69 -8.49
CA LEU A 9 10.83 29.38 -7.69
C LEU A 9 11.56 28.15 -8.21
N LEU A 10 10.85 27.03 -8.46
CA LEU A 10 11.43 25.80 -8.98
C LEU A 10 12.05 26.01 -10.36
N THR A 11 11.38 26.75 -11.24
CA THR A 11 11.90 27.10 -12.56
C THR A 11 13.20 27.89 -12.45
N TYR A 12 13.24 28.88 -11.54
CA TYR A 12 14.45 29.68 -11.30
C TYR A 12 15.60 28.82 -10.75
N ILE A 13 15.31 27.98 -9.74
CA ILE A 13 16.30 27.10 -9.11
C ILE A 13 16.85 26.10 -10.15
N ASN A 14 15.98 25.47 -10.95
CA ASN A 14 16.40 24.51 -11.97
C ASN A 14 17.28 25.16 -13.06
N ALA A 15 17.09 26.43 -13.35
CA ALA A 15 17.91 27.15 -14.32
C ALA A 15 19.30 27.61 -13.78
N HIS A 16 19.52 27.59 -12.47
CA HIS A 16 20.72 28.16 -11.84
C HIS A 16 21.52 27.17 -10.99
N PHE A 17 21.00 25.97 -10.73
CA PHE A 17 21.64 24.97 -9.89
C PHE A 17 21.58 23.57 -10.55
N ASP A 18 22.73 22.91 -10.64
CA ASP A 18 22.85 21.57 -11.27
C ASP A 18 22.41 20.42 -10.35
N ARG A 19 22.21 20.68 -9.06
CA ARG A 19 21.83 19.66 -8.06
C ARG A 19 20.83 20.24 -7.09
N VAL A 20 19.63 19.71 -7.13
CA VAL A 20 18.52 20.14 -6.29
C VAL A 20 18.00 18.96 -5.48
N ILE A 21 17.83 19.14 -4.17
CA ILE A 21 17.15 18.21 -3.29
C ILE A 21 15.91 18.89 -2.75
N VAL A 22 14.77 18.24 -2.90
CA VAL A 22 13.48 18.75 -2.40
C VAL A 22 13.21 18.17 -1.01
N LEU A 23 12.91 19.03 -0.05
CA LEU A 23 12.47 18.64 1.29
C LEU A 23 10.97 18.88 1.42
N LEU A 24 10.21 17.82 1.62
CA LEU A 24 8.75 17.84 1.74
C LEU A 24 8.36 17.89 3.22
N ASN A 25 8.07 19.08 3.72
CA ASN A 25 7.58 19.28 5.10
C ASN A 25 6.05 19.30 5.12
N ILE A 26 5.45 18.15 4.88
CA ILE A 26 4.01 17.94 4.75
C ILE A 26 3.59 16.69 5.52
N ALA A 27 2.33 16.64 5.97
CA ALA A 27 1.79 15.49 6.69
C ALA A 27 1.06 14.49 5.80
N ASN A 28 0.43 14.99 4.72
CA ASN A 28 -0.45 14.19 3.87
C ASN A 28 0.22 13.90 2.53
N ALA A 29 -0.24 12.86 1.85
CA ALA A 29 0.11 12.63 0.46
C ALA A 29 -0.34 13.80 -0.40
N VAL A 30 0.51 14.20 -1.36
CA VAL A 30 0.28 15.27 -2.32
C VAL A 30 0.73 14.84 -3.71
N GLU A 31 0.25 15.52 -4.73
CA GLU A 31 0.67 15.28 -6.10
C GLU A 31 2.13 15.71 -6.27
N LEU A 32 3.00 14.76 -6.60
CA LEU A 32 4.45 14.97 -6.74
C LEU A 32 4.95 14.73 -8.17
N GLY A 33 4.07 14.56 -9.15
CA GLY A 33 4.47 14.34 -10.55
C GLY A 33 5.40 15.39 -11.11
N TRP A 34 5.30 16.63 -10.60
CA TRP A 34 6.17 17.76 -10.97
C TRP A 34 7.66 17.55 -10.64
N LEU A 35 8.01 16.62 -9.71
CA LEU A 35 9.42 16.30 -9.43
C LEU A 35 10.15 15.83 -10.68
N ASN A 36 9.46 15.16 -11.60
CA ASN A 36 10.02 14.64 -12.84
C ASN A 36 10.07 15.67 -13.97
N GLU A 37 9.51 16.86 -13.77
CA GLU A 37 9.51 17.95 -14.76
C GLU A 37 10.78 18.83 -14.70
N TYR A 38 11.57 18.70 -13.61
CA TYR A 38 12.77 19.49 -13.36
C TYR A 38 14.02 18.60 -13.37
N GLU A 39 14.82 18.66 -14.42
CA GLU A 39 15.97 17.75 -14.67
C GLU A 39 17.06 17.80 -13.58
N HIS A 40 17.19 18.91 -12.86
CA HIS A 40 18.19 19.08 -11.81
C HIS A 40 17.71 18.64 -10.42
N ILE A 41 16.45 18.22 -10.25
CA ILE A 41 15.98 17.59 -9.02
C ILE A 41 16.50 16.15 -9.01
N GLN A 42 17.49 15.88 -8.14
CA GLN A 42 18.15 14.58 -8.04
C GLN A 42 17.67 13.76 -6.85
N GLY A 43 16.82 14.32 -5.99
CA GLY A 43 16.26 13.61 -4.85
C GLY A 43 15.19 14.43 -4.15
N ALA A 44 14.29 13.70 -3.49
CA ALA A 44 13.28 14.26 -2.61
C ALA A 44 13.28 13.52 -1.28
N LEU A 45 13.14 14.25 -0.19
CA LEU A 45 13.06 13.69 1.15
C LEU A 45 11.76 14.15 1.82
N TRP A 46 10.88 13.20 2.09
CA TRP A 46 9.69 13.46 2.91
C TRP A 46 10.11 13.50 4.38
N VAL A 47 9.96 14.65 5.02
CA VAL A 47 10.39 14.88 6.40
C VAL A 47 9.22 14.97 7.39
N GLY A 48 7.99 15.06 6.90
CA GLY A 48 6.81 15.16 7.74
C GLY A 48 6.87 16.37 8.68
N TYR A 49 6.48 16.16 9.93
CA TYR A 49 6.57 17.15 11.00
C TYR A 49 7.67 16.75 12.01
N PRO A 50 8.93 17.13 11.75
CA PRO A 50 10.07 16.65 12.55
C PRO A 50 10.15 17.25 13.96
N GLY A 51 9.32 18.24 14.27
CA GLY A 51 9.37 18.98 15.54
C GLY A 51 10.69 19.74 15.72
N GLN A 52 10.96 20.20 16.93
CA GLN A 52 12.15 21.03 17.22
C GLN A 52 13.48 20.28 17.08
N GLN A 53 13.52 19.01 17.51
CA GLN A 53 14.75 18.20 17.53
C GLN A 53 14.98 17.44 16.22
N GLY A 54 13.93 17.07 15.51
CA GLY A 54 14.04 16.29 14.28
C GLY A 54 14.70 17.05 13.11
N MET A 55 14.68 18.38 13.12
CA MET A 55 15.34 19.22 12.12
C MET A 55 16.85 18.95 12.00
N ILE A 56 17.51 18.48 13.08
CA ILE A 56 18.95 18.12 13.08
C ILE A 56 19.20 16.89 12.20
N SER A 57 18.22 16.02 12.02
CA SER A 57 18.37 14.78 11.25
C SER A 57 18.36 15.03 9.72
N ILE A 58 17.71 16.09 9.26
CA ILE A 58 17.59 16.40 7.84
C ILE A 58 18.95 16.62 7.17
N PRO A 59 19.81 17.57 7.62
CA PRO A 59 21.13 17.77 7.02
C PRO A 59 22.03 16.52 7.15
N ARG A 60 21.85 15.70 8.18
CA ARG A 60 22.59 14.45 8.34
C ARG A 60 22.17 13.37 7.33
N ALA A 61 20.89 13.34 6.95
CA ALA A 61 20.42 12.51 5.85
C ALA A 61 20.95 13.03 4.52
N VAL A 62 20.80 14.33 4.25
CA VAL A 62 21.21 14.94 2.97
C VAL A 62 22.73 14.81 2.71
N ASN A 63 23.57 14.90 3.75
CA ASN A 63 25.03 14.76 3.62
C ASN A 63 25.54 13.30 3.73
N GLY A 64 24.65 12.32 3.87
CA GLY A 64 24.98 10.90 3.96
C GLY A 64 25.51 10.43 5.32
N THR A 65 25.55 11.30 6.35
CA THR A 65 25.94 10.87 7.72
C THR A 65 24.95 9.85 8.30
N VAL A 66 23.69 9.93 7.90
CA VAL A 66 22.62 9.00 8.25
C VAL A 66 22.01 8.48 6.96
N ASN A 67 21.97 7.18 6.79
CA ASN A 67 21.25 6.54 5.67
C ASN A 67 19.76 6.46 6.03
N PRO A 68 18.86 7.14 5.29
CA PRO A 68 17.41 7.04 5.50
C PRO A 68 16.91 5.61 5.31
N SER A 69 15.95 5.20 6.12
CA SER A 69 15.31 3.89 6.03
C SER A 69 13.81 3.99 6.34
N GLY A 70 13.21 5.16 6.11
CA GLY A 70 11.77 5.37 6.16
C GLY A 70 11.10 4.86 4.90
N ARG A 71 9.83 4.46 5.03
CA ARG A 71 8.97 4.06 3.91
C ARG A 71 7.73 4.95 3.90
N LEU A 72 7.20 5.21 2.71
CA LEU A 72 5.96 5.95 2.56
C LEU A 72 4.80 5.14 3.15
N VAL A 73 3.96 5.82 3.92
CA VAL A 73 2.79 5.23 4.57
C VAL A 73 1.49 5.49 3.80
N ASP A 74 1.64 5.94 2.56
CA ASP A 74 0.54 6.28 1.67
C ASP A 74 0.92 5.98 0.22
N THR A 75 -0.08 5.81 -0.66
CA THR A 75 0.13 5.79 -2.10
C THR A 75 0.13 7.22 -2.62
N TYR A 76 1.18 7.58 -3.36
CA TYR A 76 1.28 8.89 -4.01
C TYR A 76 0.85 8.76 -5.47
N ALA A 77 -0.35 9.22 -5.75
CA ALA A 77 -0.89 9.26 -7.11
C ALA A 77 -0.44 10.51 -7.87
N TYR A 78 -0.44 10.44 -9.20
CA TYR A 78 -0.21 11.61 -10.06
C TYR A 78 -1.33 12.64 -9.91
N SER A 79 -2.56 12.18 -9.64
CA SER A 79 -3.71 13.04 -9.38
C SER A 79 -4.54 12.50 -8.22
N ALA A 80 -4.93 13.37 -7.31
CA ALA A 80 -5.84 13.03 -6.22
C ALA A 80 -7.22 12.55 -6.73
N GLU A 81 -7.60 12.95 -7.94
CA GLU A 81 -8.86 12.55 -8.59
C GLU A 81 -8.90 11.07 -8.99
N SER A 82 -7.75 10.38 -9.00
CA SER A 82 -7.67 8.94 -9.28
C SER A 82 -8.18 8.08 -8.12
N SER A 83 -8.24 8.62 -6.91
CA SER A 83 -8.72 7.91 -5.74
C SER A 83 -10.23 7.67 -5.80
N ALA A 84 -10.67 6.44 -5.48
CA ALA A 84 -12.09 6.11 -5.38
C ALA A 84 -12.84 7.00 -4.37
N ALA A 85 -12.18 7.39 -3.26
CA ALA A 85 -12.73 8.28 -2.25
C ALA A 85 -13.01 9.70 -2.77
N PHE A 86 -12.34 10.15 -3.83
CA PHE A 86 -12.50 11.50 -4.37
C PHE A 86 -13.88 11.76 -4.96
N GLU A 87 -14.57 10.72 -5.43
CA GLU A 87 -15.92 10.81 -5.99
C GLU A 87 -16.92 11.48 -5.06
N ASN A 88 -16.83 11.12 -3.79
CA ASN A 88 -17.75 11.57 -2.75
C ASN A 88 -17.16 12.67 -1.87
N PHE A 89 -15.93 13.11 -2.15
CA PHE A 89 -15.24 14.12 -1.37
C PHE A 89 -15.42 15.50 -1.99
N GLY A 90 -15.89 16.46 -1.19
CA GLY A 90 -15.79 17.89 -1.50
C GLY A 90 -17.11 18.63 -1.68
N TYR A 91 -17.03 19.91 -1.35
CA TYR A 91 -18.05 20.93 -1.61
C TYR A 91 -18.18 21.16 -3.12
N GLY A 92 -19.35 20.97 -3.67
CA GLY A 92 -19.68 21.41 -5.01
C GLY A 92 -19.71 20.36 -6.12
N ARG A 93 -19.41 19.09 -5.85
CA ARG A 93 -19.68 17.99 -6.78
C ARG A 93 -21.13 17.50 -6.65
N VAL A 94 -22.05 18.41 -6.90
CA VAL A 94 -23.50 18.22 -6.69
C VAL A 94 -24.17 17.43 -7.81
N GLU A 95 -23.45 17.01 -8.84
CA GLU A 95 -24.08 16.30 -9.98
C GLU A 95 -24.76 14.99 -9.57
N ASN A 96 -24.36 14.39 -8.44
CA ASN A 96 -24.97 13.16 -7.93
C ASN A 96 -25.81 13.33 -6.65
N GLY A 97 -26.01 14.54 -6.15
CA GLY A 97 -26.98 14.80 -5.06
C GLY A 97 -26.56 14.35 -3.66
N TYR A 98 -25.31 13.92 -3.44
CA TYR A 98 -24.88 13.34 -2.17
C TYR A 98 -24.32 14.34 -1.13
N ASN A 99 -24.01 15.59 -1.49
CA ASN A 99 -23.19 16.44 -0.61
C ASN A 99 -23.85 17.68 -0.03
N SER A 100 -25.16 17.89 -0.17
CA SER A 100 -25.75 19.04 0.50
C SER A 100 -27.21 18.87 0.83
N VAL A 101 -27.50 18.68 2.10
CA VAL A 101 -28.81 18.97 2.65
C VAL A 101 -28.72 20.31 3.36
N GLY A 102 -28.74 21.41 2.60
CA GLY A 102 -28.69 22.78 3.12
C GLY A 102 -27.32 23.20 3.69
N ALA A 103 -27.12 24.49 3.86
CA ALA A 103 -25.84 25.10 4.27
C ALA A 103 -25.31 24.74 5.67
N LYS A 104 -25.95 23.82 6.39
CA LYS A 104 -25.58 23.44 7.76
C LYS A 104 -25.42 21.94 7.98
N ASN A 105 -25.87 21.07 7.06
CA ASN A 105 -25.81 19.62 7.23
C ASN A 105 -25.08 19.01 6.02
N THR A 106 -23.77 18.96 6.11
CA THR A 106 -22.94 18.23 5.14
C THR A 106 -22.69 16.82 5.67
N TYR A 107 -22.79 15.83 4.79
CA TYR A 107 -22.39 14.46 5.08
C TYR A 107 -21.48 13.95 3.96
N VAL A 108 -20.64 12.98 4.30
CA VAL A 108 -19.77 12.29 3.35
C VAL A 108 -20.24 10.85 3.25
N VAL A 109 -20.36 10.33 2.03
CA VAL A 109 -20.69 8.93 1.78
C VAL A 109 -19.37 8.20 1.49
N TYR A 110 -19.01 7.24 2.33
CA TYR A 110 -17.86 6.35 2.13
C TYR A 110 -18.26 5.21 1.19
N GLY A 111 -18.52 5.54 -0.08
CA GLY A 111 -18.95 4.58 -1.10
C GLY A 111 -17.84 3.68 -1.62
N GLU A 112 -16.58 4.01 -1.29
CA GLU A 112 -15.39 3.27 -1.70
C GLU A 112 -15.17 1.96 -0.94
N GLY A 113 -15.88 1.73 0.19
CA GLY A 113 -15.70 0.55 1.02
C GLY A 113 -14.27 0.41 1.54
N ILE A 114 -13.65 -0.77 1.40
CA ILE A 114 -12.26 -1.00 1.81
C ILE A 114 -11.23 -0.45 0.82
N TYR A 115 -11.65 -0.01 -0.37
CA TYR A 115 -10.77 0.37 -1.46
C TYR A 115 -10.23 1.79 -1.30
N VAL A 116 -9.35 1.98 -0.30
CA VAL A 116 -8.67 3.23 0.02
C VAL A 116 -7.16 3.04 -0.11
N GLY A 117 -6.46 4.03 -0.68
CA GLY A 117 -5.01 3.99 -0.86
C GLY A 117 -4.56 2.77 -1.66
N TYR A 118 -3.52 2.08 -1.21
CA TYR A 118 -2.95 0.92 -1.91
C TYR A 118 -3.97 -0.22 -2.10
N ARG A 119 -4.92 -0.41 -1.18
CA ARG A 119 -5.97 -1.43 -1.35
C ARG A 119 -6.80 -1.21 -2.60
N TYR A 120 -6.98 0.05 -3.03
CA TYR A 120 -7.63 0.38 -4.29
C TYR A 120 -6.70 0.17 -5.48
N TYR A 121 -5.54 0.84 -5.49
CA TYR A 121 -4.67 0.87 -6.66
C TYR A 121 -4.11 -0.51 -7.00
N GLU A 122 -3.68 -1.26 -5.99
CA GLU A 122 -3.12 -2.59 -6.20
C GLU A 122 -4.18 -3.62 -6.60
N THR A 123 -5.39 -3.53 -6.02
CA THR A 123 -6.49 -4.43 -6.42
C THR A 123 -6.92 -4.14 -7.84
N ARG A 124 -6.99 -2.89 -8.24
CA ARG A 124 -7.34 -2.52 -9.61
C ARG A 124 -6.26 -2.94 -10.62
N TYR A 125 -5.00 -2.90 -10.22
CA TYR A 125 -3.91 -3.44 -11.03
C TYR A 125 -4.07 -4.96 -11.24
N GLU A 126 -4.27 -5.71 -10.17
CA GLU A 126 -4.52 -7.15 -10.25
C GLU A 126 -5.76 -7.45 -11.10
N ASP A 127 -6.85 -6.71 -10.92
CA ASP A 127 -8.08 -6.85 -11.72
C ASP A 127 -7.80 -6.70 -13.23
N THR A 128 -6.89 -5.79 -13.59
CA THR A 128 -6.51 -5.56 -14.98
C THR A 128 -5.71 -6.74 -15.53
N VAL A 129 -4.76 -7.29 -14.78
CA VAL A 129 -3.94 -8.43 -15.16
C VAL A 129 -4.79 -9.70 -15.28
N LEU A 130 -5.67 -9.96 -14.31
CA LEU A 130 -6.48 -11.17 -14.25
C LEU A 130 -7.80 -11.08 -15.03
N GLY A 131 -8.15 -9.91 -15.58
CA GLY A 131 -9.43 -9.68 -16.25
C GLY A 131 -10.65 -9.82 -15.34
N GLN A 132 -10.52 -9.43 -14.08
CA GLN A 132 -11.59 -9.46 -13.08
C GLN A 132 -11.97 -8.03 -12.66
N GLY A 133 -13.04 -7.84 -11.90
CA GLY A 133 -13.58 -6.53 -11.51
C GLY A 133 -13.89 -6.44 -10.03
N ASN A 134 -12.94 -6.80 -9.15
CA ASN A 134 -13.13 -6.75 -7.71
C ASN A 134 -13.18 -5.30 -7.19
N ALA A 135 -12.21 -4.46 -7.60
CA ALA A 135 -12.17 -3.03 -7.29
C ALA A 135 -12.56 -2.17 -8.50
N ASP A 136 -13.47 -2.65 -9.35
CA ASP A 136 -13.87 -1.92 -10.55
C ASP A 136 -14.56 -0.60 -10.19
N SER A 137 -13.78 0.48 -10.28
CA SER A 137 -14.29 1.85 -10.21
C SER A 137 -14.37 2.41 -11.63
N ARG A 138 -15.55 2.89 -12.03
CA ARG A 138 -15.75 3.52 -13.36
C ARG A 138 -15.03 4.83 -13.52
N LYS A 139 -14.49 5.40 -12.43
CA LYS A 139 -13.81 6.68 -12.41
C LYS A 139 -12.39 6.50 -11.94
N GLY A 140 -11.49 7.15 -12.62
CA GLY A 140 -10.08 7.28 -12.33
C GLY A 140 -9.56 8.52 -13.02
N ALA A 141 -8.36 8.96 -12.74
CA ALA A 141 -7.72 10.13 -13.36
C ALA A 141 -7.53 9.99 -14.88
N SER A 142 -7.67 8.80 -15.40
CA SER A 142 -7.50 8.48 -16.82
C SER A 142 -8.60 9.00 -17.75
N ASP A 143 -9.55 9.82 -17.31
CA ASP A 143 -10.60 10.43 -18.13
C ASP A 143 -11.34 9.44 -19.04
N ASN A 144 -11.78 8.31 -18.51
CA ASN A 144 -12.38 7.20 -19.27
C ASN A 144 -11.43 6.51 -20.27
N LYS A 145 -10.14 6.73 -20.20
CA LYS A 145 -9.14 5.93 -20.92
C LYS A 145 -8.90 4.60 -20.20
N ALA A 146 -8.26 3.67 -20.89
CA ALA A 146 -7.81 2.43 -20.27
C ALA A 146 -6.94 2.74 -19.05
N TRP A 147 -7.33 2.22 -17.89
CA TRP A 147 -6.60 2.41 -16.66
C TRP A 147 -5.22 1.76 -16.75
N ASN A 148 -4.20 2.41 -16.24
CA ASN A 148 -2.84 1.92 -16.26
C ASN A 148 -2.13 2.35 -14.96
N TYR A 149 -1.63 1.39 -14.20
CA TYR A 149 -1.02 1.62 -12.90
C TYR A 149 0.08 2.70 -12.94
N GLY A 150 1.04 2.59 -13.84
CA GLY A 150 2.16 3.53 -13.95
C GLY A 150 1.77 4.96 -14.40
N LYS A 151 0.51 5.18 -14.81
CA LYS A 151 -0.03 6.53 -15.08
C LYS A 151 -0.85 7.08 -13.91
N GLU A 152 -1.28 6.22 -13.02
CA GLU A 152 -2.08 6.61 -11.85
C GLU A 152 -1.21 6.77 -10.61
N VAL A 153 -0.26 5.86 -10.39
CA VAL A 153 0.60 5.83 -9.18
C VAL A 153 2.02 6.26 -9.51
N LEU A 154 2.50 7.25 -8.76
CA LEU A 154 3.88 7.73 -8.83
C LEU A 154 4.78 6.95 -7.87
N TYR A 155 4.34 6.78 -6.63
CA TYR A 155 5.03 5.99 -5.60
C TYR A 155 4.02 5.11 -4.86
N PRO A 156 4.20 3.79 -4.82
CA PRO A 156 3.33 2.88 -4.09
C PRO A 156 3.46 3.06 -2.57
N PHE A 157 2.48 2.57 -1.84
CA PHE A 157 2.57 2.40 -0.39
C PHE A 157 3.76 1.52 -0.02
N GLY A 158 4.52 1.91 0.99
CA GLY A 158 5.71 1.17 1.42
C GLY A 158 7.00 1.55 0.68
N TYR A 159 6.91 2.33 -0.40
CA TYR A 159 8.08 2.76 -1.19
C TYR A 159 9.04 3.62 -0.38
N GLY A 160 10.32 3.47 -0.66
CA GLY A 160 11.38 4.33 -0.13
C GLY A 160 12.75 3.88 -0.62
N LEU A 161 13.67 4.84 -0.72
CA LEU A 161 15.04 4.61 -1.16
C LEU A 161 16.01 4.61 0.02
N SER A 162 17.12 3.93 -0.18
CA SER A 162 18.27 3.89 0.72
C SER A 162 19.54 4.29 -0.05
N TYR A 163 20.60 4.68 0.64
CA TYR A 163 21.92 4.88 0.03
C TYR A 163 22.69 3.58 -0.16
N THR A 164 22.07 2.45 0.15
CA THR A 164 22.56 1.09 -0.09
C THR A 164 21.44 0.24 -0.70
N THR A 165 21.77 -0.98 -1.10
CA THR A 165 20.82 -1.94 -1.65
C THR A 165 20.69 -3.14 -0.73
N PHE A 166 19.52 -3.77 -0.72
CA PHE A 166 19.26 -4.99 0.04
C PHE A 166 18.72 -6.08 -0.87
N GLU A 167 18.95 -7.32 -0.49
CA GLU A 167 18.40 -8.50 -1.16
C GLU A 167 17.69 -9.37 -0.12
N TYR A 168 16.50 -9.84 -0.48
CA TYR A 168 15.73 -10.80 0.30
C TYR A 168 15.98 -12.22 -0.19
N SER A 169 16.11 -13.15 0.76
CA SER A 169 16.26 -14.58 0.46
C SER A 169 15.66 -15.43 1.58
N ASN A 170 15.50 -16.74 1.31
CA ASN A 170 15.06 -17.71 2.31
C ASN A 170 13.74 -17.36 3.00
N PHE A 171 12.79 -16.79 2.27
CA PHE A 171 11.45 -16.51 2.80
C PHE A 171 10.77 -17.81 3.24
N LYS A 172 10.23 -17.83 4.47
CA LYS A 172 9.55 -18.98 5.04
C LYS A 172 8.27 -18.55 5.75
N LEU A 173 7.22 -19.33 5.55
CA LEU A 173 5.94 -19.26 6.26
C LEU A 173 5.72 -20.57 7.00
N THR A 174 5.44 -20.51 8.29
CA THR A 174 5.09 -21.67 9.10
C THR A 174 3.76 -21.41 9.79
N GLU A 175 2.79 -22.29 9.57
CA GLU A 175 1.52 -22.23 10.28
C GLU A 175 1.67 -22.71 11.71
N GLU A 176 1.14 -21.95 12.65
CA GLU A 176 0.99 -22.28 14.07
C GLU A 176 -0.49 -22.26 14.45
N GLU A 177 -0.82 -22.58 15.68
CA GLU A 177 -2.23 -22.73 16.12
C GLU A 177 -3.05 -21.44 15.86
N ASN A 178 -2.56 -20.28 16.29
CA ASN A 178 -3.30 -19.01 16.22
C ASN A 178 -2.60 -17.92 15.38
N GLN A 179 -1.47 -18.24 14.75
CA GLN A 179 -0.66 -17.29 14.01
C GLN A 179 0.16 -17.98 12.92
N PHE A 180 0.80 -17.20 12.09
CA PHE A 180 1.87 -17.63 11.20
C PHE A 180 3.19 -17.07 11.70
N ALA A 181 4.21 -17.91 11.76
CA ALA A 181 5.59 -17.48 11.90
C ALA A 181 6.19 -17.23 10.52
N VAL A 182 6.72 -16.04 10.30
CA VAL A 182 7.31 -15.60 9.03
C VAL A 182 8.76 -15.27 9.27
N SER A 183 9.66 -15.69 8.39
CA SER A 183 11.06 -15.30 8.43
C SER A 183 11.62 -15.06 7.04
N VAL A 184 12.56 -14.12 6.93
CA VAL A 184 13.29 -13.80 5.71
C VAL A 184 14.69 -13.33 6.04
N ASP A 185 15.66 -13.71 5.22
CA ASP A 185 17.03 -13.20 5.31
C ASP A 185 17.16 -11.92 4.50
N VAL A 186 17.72 -10.88 5.10
CA VAL A 186 17.98 -9.58 4.49
C VAL A 186 19.49 -9.35 4.46
N THR A 187 20.05 -9.22 3.27
CA THR A 187 21.48 -8.97 3.05
C THR A 187 21.70 -7.55 2.52
N ASN A 188 22.58 -6.80 3.14
CA ASN A 188 23.04 -5.53 2.58
C ASN A 188 24.03 -5.81 1.43
N THR A 189 23.59 -5.64 0.20
CA THR A 189 24.37 -5.90 -1.01
C THR A 189 25.09 -4.66 -1.56
N GLY A 190 24.82 -3.49 -0.97
CA GLY A 190 25.45 -2.24 -1.39
C GLY A 190 26.73 -1.90 -0.62
N ALA A 191 27.22 -0.69 -0.82
CA ALA A 191 28.52 -0.24 -0.30
C ALA A 191 28.45 0.58 1.00
N VAL A 192 27.26 0.88 1.49
CA VAL A 192 27.03 1.76 2.64
C VAL A 192 26.22 1.01 3.71
N ALA A 193 26.53 1.24 4.99
CA ALA A 193 25.72 0.69 6.07
C ALA A 193 24.28 1.24 6.03
N GLY A 194 23.30 0.36 6.24
CA GLY A 194 21.88 0.73 6.18
C GLY A 194 20.99 -0.18 6.99
N LYS A 195 19.74 0.23 7.11
CA LYS A 195 18.66 -0.57 7.68
C LYS A 195 17.58 -0.78 6.64
N GLU A 196 17.00 -1.98 6.62
CA GLU A 196 15.87 -2.30 5.76
C GLU A 196 14.58 -2.45 6.56
N VAL A 197 13.44 -2.10 5.94
CA VAL A 197 12.10 -2.33 6.48
C VAL A 197 11.46 -3.48 5.72
N VAL A 198 11.44 -4.64 6.33
CA VAL A 198 10.75 -5.82 5.83
C VAL A 198 9.25 -5.61 5.96
N GLN A 199 8.51 -5.76 4.89
CA GLN A 199 7.06 -5.64 4.85
C GLN A 199 6.45 -6.97 4.40
N ILE A 200 5.54 -7.51 5.21
CA ILE A 200 4.83 -8.76 4.90
C ILE A 200 3.41 -8.42 4.51
N TYR A 201 3.02 -8.86 3.34
CA TYR A 201 1.69 -8.71 2.80
C TYR A 201 1.02 -10.06 2.64
N PHE A 202 -0.31 -10.09 2.73
CA PHE A 202 -1.09 -11.27 2.37
C PHE A 202 -2.16 -10.91 1.35
N GLN A 203 -2.63 -11.94 0.65
CA GLN A 203 -3.77 -11.89 -0.23
C GLN A 203 -4.77 -12.96 0.18
N SER A 204 -6.01 -12.59 0.37
CA SER A 204 -7.14 -13.51 0.55
C SER A 204 -7.61 -14.08 -0.79
N PRO A 205 -8.19 -15.28 -0.84
CA PRO A 205 -8.91 -15.72 -2.02
C PRO A 205 -10.13 -14.82 -2.29
N TYR A 206 -10.44 -14.58 -3.56
CA TYR A 206 -11.67 -13.91 -3.99
C TYR A 206 -12.60 -14.94 -4.62
N THR A 207 -13.58 -15.38 -3.85
CA THR A 207 -14.38 -16.57 -4.10
C THR A 207 -15.73 -16.27 -4.74
N ASP A 208 -16.44 -17.28 -5.18
CA ASP A 208 -17.82 -17.12 -5.65
C ASP A 208 -18.77 -16.73 -4.50
N TYR A 209 -18.45 -17.10 -3.26
CA TYR A 209 -19.15 -16.61 -2.07
C TYR A 209 -19.01 -15.10 -1.94
N ASP A 210 -17.77 -14.56 -2.08
CA ASP A 210 -17.51 -13.13 -2.01
C ASP A 210 -18.30 -12.36 -3.08
N LYS A 211 -18.30 -12.86 -4.31
CA LYS A 211 -19.06 -12.27 -5.41
C LYS A 211 -20.57 -12.27 -5.16
N GLN A 212 -21.08 -13.39 -4.60
CA GLN A 212 -22.51 -13.53 -4.30
C GLN A 212 -22.96 -12.61 -3.19
N TYR A 213 -22.15 -12.45 -2.13
CA TYR A 213 -22.51 -11.68 -0.94
C TYR A 213 -21.82 -10.32 -0.86
N LEU A 214 -21.14 -9.91 -1.93
CA LEU A 214 -20.45 -8.61 -2.05
C LEU A 214 -19.45 -8.39 -0.91
N VAL A 215 -18.68 -9.43 -0.57
CA VAL A 215 -17.56 -9.31 0.36
C VAL A 215 -16.39 -8.71 -0.38
N GLU A 216 -15.90 -7.57 0.10
CA GLU A 216 -14.78 -6.86 -0.52
C GLU A 216 -13.45 -7.47 -0.10
N LYS A 217 -12.52 -7.63 -1.04
CA LYS A 217 -11.17 -8.16 -0.83
C LYS A 217 -10.16 -7.28 -1.53
N ALA A 218 -9.12 -6.89 -0.82
CA ALA A 218 -7.97 -6.25 -1.45
C ALA A 218 -7.01 -7.30 -2.02
N SER A 219 -6.30 -6.94 -3.10
CA SER A 219 -5.29 -7.83 -3.70
C SER A 219 -4.11 -8.08 -2.76
N VAL A 220 -3.77 -7.09 -1.93
CA VAL A 220 -2.76 -7.22 -0.88
C VAL A 220 -3.14 -6.40 0.34
N GLU A 221 -2.81 -6.91 1.52
CA GLU A 221 -2.93 -6.21 2.79
C GLU A 221 -1.65 -6.39 3.59
N LEU A 222 -1.12 -5.27 4.14
CA LEU A 222 0.04 -5.32 5.03
C LEU A 222 -0.38 -5.98 6.35
N CYS A 223 0.23 -7.12 6.68
CA CYS A 223 -0.08 -7.87 7.91
C CYS A 223 1.07 -7.91 8.91
N GLY A 224 2.24 -7.40 8.54
CA GLY A 224 3.37 -7.31 9.45
C GLY A 224 4.53 -6.52 8.85
N PHE A 225 5.31 -5.91 9.73
CA PHE A 225 6.55 -5.27 9.31
C PHE A 225 7.58 -5.32 10.42
N GLY A 226 8.85 -5.30 10.02
CA GLY A 226 9.98 -5.26 10.94
C GLY A 226 11.13 -4.49 10.33
N LYS A 227 12.09 -4.10 11.18
CA LYS A 227 13.26 -3.35 10.73
C LYS A 227 14.51 -4.06 11.15
N THR A 228 15.45 -4.21 10.21
CA THR A 228 16.76 -4.79 10.53
C THR A 228 17.54 -3.91 11.53
N ARG A 229 18.51 -4.51 12.22
CA ARG A 229 19.61 -3.72 12.79
C ARG A 229 20.33 -2.96 11.69
N LEU A 230 21.30 -2.12 12.06
CA LEU A 230 22.21 -1.54 11.07
C LEU A 230 23.08 -2.65 10.48
N LEU A 231 22.94 -2.91 9.16
CA LEU A 231 23.74 -3.89 8.44
C LEU A 231 24.89 -3.20 7.72
N LEU A 232 26.10 -3.67 7.96
CA LEU A 232 27.28 -3.29 7.18
C LEU A 232 27.23 -3.96 5.78
N PRO A 233 27.98 -3.46 4.78
CA PRO A 233 28.09 -4.13 3.49
C PRO A 233 28.43 -5.61 3.61
N GLY A 234 27.64 -6.48 2.98
CA GLY A 234 27.76 -7.93 3.01
C GLY A 234 27.15 -8.61 4.24
N GLU A 235 26.69 -7.87 5.24
CA GLU A 235 26.02 -8.50 6.40
C GLU A 235 24.61 -8.92 6.09
N THR A 236 24.21 -10.04 6.69
CA THR A 236 22.86 -10.61 6.63
C THR A 236 22.23 -10.66 8.03
N GLU A 237 20.93 -10.45 8.08
CA GLU A 237 20.09 -10.67 9.27
C GLU A 237 18.84 -11.45 8.87
N THR A 238 18.47 -12.44 9.68
CA THR A 238 17.15 -13.06 9.56
C THR A 238 16.14 -12.25 10.36
N VAL A 239 15.19 -11.65 9.69
CA VAL A 239 14.06 -10.96 10.32
C VAL A 239 12.92 -11.96 10.49
N ALA A 240 12.43 -12.10 11.72
CA ALA A 240 11.32 -12.97 12.07
C ALA A 240 10.15 -12.15 12.62
N LEU A 241 8.95 -12.45 12.13
CA LEU A 241 7.71 -11.78 12.49
C LEU A 241 6.61 -12.82 12.75
N THR A 242 5.58 -12.43 13.47
CA THR A 242 4.35 -13.23 13.63
C THR A 242 3.17 -12.46 13.06
N VAL A 243 2.29 -13.20 12.37
CA VAL A 243 1.04 -12.68 11.80
C VAL A 243 -0.11 -13.45 12.43
N PRO A 244 -0.97 -12.82 13.23
CA PRO A 244 -2.14 -13.47 13.81
C PRO A 244 -3.08 -13.98 12.70
N LYS A 245 -3.68 -15.17 12.87
CA LYS A 245 -4.65 -15.71 11.90
C LYS A 245 -5.88 -14.82 11.74
N GLU A 246 -6.21 -14.01 12.74
CA GLU A 246 -7.32 -13.04 12.67
C GLU A 246 -7.10 -11.93 11.64
N GLU A 247 -5.86 -11.68 11.18
CA GLU A 247 -5.59 -10.72 10.10
C GLU A 247 -6.18 -11.17 8.76
N LEU A 248 -6.45 -12.47 8.58
CA LEU A 248 -7.02 -13.02 7.34
C LEU A 248 -8.52 -12.76 7.18
N ARG A 249 -9.16 -12.21 8.19
CA ARG A 249 -10.62 -12.02 8.22
C ARG A 249 -11.07 -10.91 7.28
N ALA A 250 -12.24 -11.12 6.67
CA ALA A 250 -12.97 -10.10 5.93
C ALA A 250 -14.39 -9.95 6.51
N TYR A 251 -15.00 -8.78 6.38
CA TYR A 251 -16.33 -8.54 6.92
C TYR A 251 -17.41 -8.85 5.88
N ASP A 252 -18.25 -9.85 6.16
CA ASP A 252 -19.44 -10.14 5.38
C ASP A 252 -20.65 -9.39 5.95
N ARG A 253 -21.04 -8.31 5.28
CA ARG A 253 -22.15 -7.45 5.72
C ARG A 253 -23.54 -7.99 5.38
N ILE A 254 -23.64 -8.96 4.46
CA ILE A 254 -24.92 -9.41 3.90
C ILE A 254 -25.38 -10.72 4.53
N ASN A 255 -24.57 -11.77 4.45
CA ASN A 255 -24.95 -13.13 4.82
C ASN A 255 -24.55 -13.47 6.26
N ALA A 256 -23.25 -13.54 6.57
CA ALA A 256 -22.78 -13.87 7.92
C ALA A 256 -22.94 -12.72 8.91
N ARG A 257 -22.92 -11.47 8.45
CA ARG A 257 -23.01 -10.22 9.25
C ARG A 257 -21.95 -10.12 10.34
N THR A 258 -20.81 -10.67 10.07
CA THR A 258 -19.65 -10.74 10.95
C THR A 258 -18.37 -10.92 10.12
N TYR A 259 -17.22 -11.02 10.79
CA TYR A 259 -15.98 -11.40 10.13
C TYR A 259 -15.96 -12.88 9.79
N ILE A 260 -15.47 -13.19 8.61
CA ILE A 260 -15.30 -14.53 8.07
C ILE A 260 -13.84 -14.76 7.64
N VAL A 261 -13.42 -16.01 7.56
CA VAL A 261 -12.20 -16.43 6.88
C VAL A 261 -12.61 -17.42 5.78
N ASP A 262 -12.36 -17.05 4.52
CA ASP A 262 -12.82 -17.83 3.38
C ASP A 262 -12.04 -19.13 3.20
N ALA A 263 -12.70 -20.12 2.63
CA ALA A 263 -12.02 -21.29 2.11
C ALA A 263 -11.24 -20.93 0.84
N GLY A 264 -10.01 -21.41 0.73
CA GLY A 264 -9.18 -21.18 -0.45
C GLY A 264 -7.72 -20.93 -0.11
N THR A 265 -6.98 -20.52 -1.13
CA THR A 265 -5.54 -20.28 -1.01
C THR A 265 -5.27 -18.83 -0.65
N TYR A 266 -4.62 -18.62 0.48
CA TYR A 266 -4.02 -17.36 0.90
C TYR A 266 -2.56 -17.33 0.47
N TYR A 267 -2.11 -16.20 -0.03
CA TYR A 267 -0.70 -15.98 -0.36
C TYR A 267 -0.09 -14.99 0.61
N PHE A 268 1.11 -15.29 1.06
CA PHE A 268 1.93 -14.37 1.86
C PHE A 268 3.19 -14.04 1.11
N THR A 269 3.58 -12.78 1.10
CA THR A 269 4.80 -12.35 0.43
C THR A 269 5.54 -11.31 1.24
N VAL A 270 6.87 -11.29 1.08
CA VAL A 270 7.73 -10.19 1.52
C VAL A 270 8.06 -9.32 0.32
N ALA A 271 7.98 -8.00 0.50
CA ALA A 271 8.26 -7.06 -0.58
C ALA A 271 8.73 -5.70 -0.04
N ASP A 272 9.31 -4.87 -0.91
CA ASP A 272 9.77 -3.52 -0.58
C ASP A 272 8.60 -2.52 -0.48
N ASN A 273 7.49 -2.83 -1.16
CA ASN A 273 6.28 -2.01 -1.21
C ASN A 273 5.07 -2.86 -1.64
N ALA A 274 3.88 -2.28 -1.63
CA ALA A 274 2.63 -2.98 -1.94
C ALA A 274 2.55 -3.44 -3.40
N HIS A 275 3.13 -2.69 -4.34
CA HIS A 275 3.10 -3.04 -5.76
C HIS A 275 3.99 -4.24 -6.08
N ASP A 276 5.20 -4.27 -5.51
CA ASP A 276 6.08 -5.44 -5.61
C ASP A 276 5.41 -6.67 -4.97
N ALA A 277 4.65 -6.48 -3.89
CA ALA A 277 3.91 -7.56 -3.25
C ALA A 277 2.85 -8.17 -4.20
N VAL A 278 2.08 -7.35 -4.92
CA VAL A 278 1.12 -7.85 -5.92
C VAL A 278 1.84 -8.57 -7.03
N ASN A 279 2.92 -8.00 -7.57
CA ASN A 279 3.70 -8.63 -8.64
C ASN A 279 4.31 -9.98 -8.20
N ASN A 280 4.83 -10.09 -6.96
CA ASN A 280 5.32 -11.35 -6.41
C ASN A 280 4.22 -12.41 -6.34
N ILE A 281 3.02 -12.05 -5.90
CA ILE A 281 1.88 -12.96 -5.81
C ILE A 281 1.38 -13.36 -7.20
N LEU A 282 1.27 -12.42 -8.13
CA LEU A 282 0.90 -12.71 -9.51
C LEU A 282 1.90 -13.69 -10.17
N ALA A 283 3.21 -13.46 -9.97
CA ALA A 283 4.25 -14.39 -10.42
C ALA A 283 4.10 -15.78 -9.79
N ALA A 284 3.78 -15.87 -8.50
CA ALA A 284 3.52 -17.15 -7.82
C ALA A 284 2.25 -17.85 -8.34
N LYS A 285 1.28 -17.10 -8.88
CA LYS A 285 0.11 -17.63 -9.59
C LYS A 285 0.41 -18.03 -11.04
N GLY A 286 1.62 -17.75 -11.53
CA GLY A 286 2.06 -18.07 -12.89
C GLY A 286 1.77 -17.00 -13.93
N CYS A 287 1.39 -15.79 -13.51
CA CYS A 287 1.25 -14.65 -14.41
C CYS A 287 2.62 -14.08 -14.81
N THR A 288 2.67 -13.42 -15.94
CA THR A 288 3.90 -12.87 -16.56
C THR A 288 3.64 -11.47 -17.13
N ILE A 289 4.67 -10.85 -17.66
CA ILE A 289 4.56 -9.58 -18.42
C ILE A 289 3.62 -9.72 -19.63
N GLU A 290 3.55 -10.91 -20.23
CA GLU A 290 2.63 -11.17 -21.37
C GLU A 290 1.15 -11.15 -20.94
N ASP A 291 0.88 -11.41 -19.66
CA ASP A 291 -0.46 -11.33 -19.08
C ASP A 291 -0.83 -9.90 -18.63
N GLY A 292 0.08 -8.94 -18.81
CA GLY A 292 -0.13 -7.53 -18.50
C GLY A 292 0.50 -7.04 -17.20
N MET A 293 1.35 -7.85 -16.56
CA MET A 293 2.18 -7.38 -15.45
C MET A 293 3.17 -6.31 -15.94
N ASP A 294 3.45 -5.32 -15.12
CA ASP A 294 4.45 -4.27 -15.41
C ASP A 294 5.84 -4.59 -14.83
N ASP A 295 5.92 -5.56 -13.92
CA ASP A 295 7.15 -6.16 -13.41
C ASP A 295 7.03 -7.69 -13.32
N ALA A 296 8.15 -8.40 -13.48
CA ALA A 296 8.17 -9.88 -13.44
C ALA A 296 7.84 -10.47 -12.07
N GLY A 297 7.96 -9.67 -11.01
CA GLY A 297 7.83 -10.13 -9.64
C GLY A 297 8.86 -11.18 -9.22
N ASN A 298 8.77 -11.62 -7.97
CA ASN A 298 9.63 -12.67 -7.42
C ASN A 298 8.80 -13.73 -6.69
N ALA A 299 8.40 -14.78 -7.40
CA ALA A 299 7.60 -15.88 -6.85
C ALA A 299 8.29 -16.59 -5.66
N ALA A 300 9.64 -16.57 -5.58
CA ALA A 300 10.38 -17.18 -4.47
C ALA A 300 10.19 -16.43 -3.14
N MET A 301 9.71 -15.19 -3.18
CA MET A 301 9.36 -14.39 -1.99
C MET A 301 7.89 -14.56 -1.60
N THR A 302 7.20 -15.57 -2.14
CA THR A 302 5.80 -15.86 -1.85
C THR A 302 5.63 -17.28 -1.34
N ALA A 303 4.80 -17.46 -0.33
CA ALA A 303 4.36 -18.74 0.19
C ALA A 303 2.83 -18.78 0.29
N SER A 304 2.23 -19.95 0.31
CA SER A 304 0.79 -20.12 0.38
C SER A 304 0.34 -20.90 1.60
N TYR A 305 -0.87 -20.60 2.06
CA TYR A 305 -1.63 -21.31 3.06
C TYR A 305 -3.01 -21.65 2.50
N VAL A 306 -3.53 -22.84 2.80
CA VAL A 306 -4.86 -23.27 2.33
C VAL A 306 -5.81 -23.39 3.50
N GLN A 307 -6.79 -22.50 3.56
CA GLN A 307 -7.95 -22.62 4.45
C GLN A 307 -8.94 -23.63 3.84
N GLN A 308 -9.24 -24.71 4.54
CA GLN A 308 -10.01 -25.82 3.98
C GLN A 308 -11.51 -25.51 3.86
N GLU A 309 -12.07 -24.79 4.83
CA GLU A 309 -13.50 -24.51 4.93
C GLU A 309 -13.73 -23.03 5.26
N LEU A 310 -14.88 -22.50 4.81
CA LEU A 310 -15.34 -21.17 5.21
C LEU A 310 -15.60 -21.15 6.73
N ASP A 311 -14.88 -20.27 7.43
CA ASP A 311 -15.07 -20.05 8.86
C ASP A 311 -15.84 -18.75 9.10
N THR A 312 -17.05 -18.90 9.65
CA THR A 312 -17.94 -17.79 10.03
C THR A 312 -18.06 -17.63 11.54
N THR A 313 -17.25 -18.33 12.32
CA THR A 313 -17.41 -18.47 13.78
C THR A 313 -16.21 -17.97 14.57
N THR A 314 -14.99 -18.32 14.17
CA THR A 314 -13.77 -17.98 14.93
C THR A 314 -13.59 -16.47 15.06
N CYS A 315 -13.80 -15.73 13.98
CA CYS A 315 -13.69 -14.27 13.97
C CYS A 315 -15.03 -13.54 14.22
N ALA A 316 -16.08 -14.28 14.61
CA ALA A 316 -17.37 -13.69 14.94
C ALA A 316 -17.42 -13.05 16.35
N VAL A 317 -16.36 -13.22 17.12
CA VAL A 317 -16.19 -12.60 18.43
C VAL A 317 -14.88 -11.80 18.47
N ASP A 318 -14.89 -10.71 19.20
CA ASP A 318 -13.68 -9.94 19.47
C ASP A 318 -12.73 -10.75 20.36
N SER A 319 -11.49 -10.95 19.89
CA SER A 319 -10.51 -11.80 20.55
C SER A 319 -10.06 -11.30 21.93
N ALA A 320 -10.14 -9.98 22.17
CA ALA A 320 -9.70 -9.37 23.42
C ALA A 320 -10.81 -9.37 24.48
N THR A 321 -12.07 -9.20 24.07
CA THR A 321 -13.21 -9.03 25.00
C THR A 321 -14.16 -10.24 25.04
N GLY A 322 -14.10 -11.15 24.04
CA GLY A 322 -15.06 -12.22 23.88
C GLY A 322 -16.47 -11.77 23.48
N THR A 323 -16.64 -10.50 23.11
CA THR A 323 -17.93 -9.93 22.74
C THR A 323 -18.26 -10.30 21.29
N ALA A 324 -19.51 -10.73 21.05
CA ALA A 324 -19.97 -11.01 19.69
C ALA A 324 -19.91 -9.75 18.82
N ILE A 325 -19.37 -9.89 17.61
CA ILE A 325 -19.30 -8.81 16.62
C ILE A 325 -20.64 -8.77 15.90
N SER A 326 -21.26 -7.59 15.89
CA SER A 326 -22.53 -7.34 15.22
C SER A 326 -22.47 -6.07 14.39
N ASN A 327 -23.30 -6.02 13.35
CA ASN A 327 -23.43 -4.81 12.54
C ASN A 327 -24.08 -3.70 13.37
N GLN A 328 -23.35 -2.61 13.60
CA GLN A 328 -23.83 -1.47 14.38
C GLN A 328 -24.79 -0.56 13.60
N PHE A 329 -24.97 -0.82 12.30
CA PHE A 329 -25.76 0.00 11.37
C PHE A 329 -27.02 -0.72 10.85
N ASP A 330 -27.40 -1.86 11.43
CA ASP A 330 -28.58 -2.64 11.01
C ASP A 330 -29.92 -1.88 11.16
N TYR A 331 -29.92 -0.77 11.89
CA TYR A 331 -31.08 0.07 12.15
C TYR A 331 -31.10 1.41 11.37
N SER A 332 -30.12 1.64 10.49
CA SER A 332 -29.96 2.88 9.72
C SER A 332 -30.61 2.82 8.34
#